data_076a8143617e8c96ee69aeb68f0baad9
#
_entry.id   076a8143617e8c96ee69aeb68f0baad9
#
_cell.length_a   1.000
_cell.length_b   1.000
_cell.length_c   1.000
_cell.angle_alpha   90.00
_cell.angle_beta   90.00
_cell.angle_gamma   90.00
#
_symmetry.space_group_name_H-M   'P 1'
#
loop_
_entity.id
_entity.type
_entity.pdbx_description
1 polymer ?
#
loop_
_entity_poly.entity_id
_entity_poly.type
_entity_poly.pdbx_seq_one_letter_code
_entity_poly.pdbx_strand_id
1 'polypeptide(L)'
;MPEPVSAFIPTKRDDALVTLASGVYRLDLNSTKTSLSLFCVADPVSGNRANESRCDAQGRLWLGSMQNNIDAEGGDVPLVRRSGGLFRIDPDASATRLLDRQGIVNTLLWNASADVLYSADTLDEVIYQYPILADGSLGSRKVWAAEQSRGSPDGSAMDAEGYVWNARWGGSCLIRFAPDGSVDRVIDLPVSHPTSCVFGGPDLKTLYVTSAVPADAHGEVDGAVLVADVGIQGLKCTRFAG
;
A
#
# COMPACT_ATOMS: atom_id res chain seq x y z
N MET A 1 14.54 -10.07 -8.20
CA MET A 1 14.30 -10.29 -6.75
C MET A 1 14.00 -11.76 -6.53
N PRO A 2 14.34 -12.37 -5.39
CA PRO A 2 14.13 -13.81 -5.14
C PRO A 2 12.67 -14.17 -4.84
N GLU A 3 11.85 -13.18 -4.47
CA GLU A 3 10.46 -13.32 -4.06
C GLU A 3 9.61 -12.17 -4.60
N PRO A 4 8.28 -12.28 -4.60
CA PRO A 4 7.39 -11.16 -4.93
C PRO A 4 7.69 -9.93 -4.08
N VAL A 5 7.76 -8.77 -4.74
CA VAL A 5 7.99 -7.47 -4.11
C VAL A 5 6.65 -6.79 -3.89
N SER A 6 6.37 -6.35 -2.68
CA SER A 6 5.17 -5.58 -2.37
C SER A 6 5.40 -4.08 -2.29
N ALA A 7 6.59 -3.63 -1.88
CA ALA A 7 6.92 -2.21 -1.87
C ALA A 7 8.43 -1.94 -1.97
N PHE A 8 8.76 -0.74 -2.48
CA PHE A 8 10.10 -0.17 -2.50
C PHE A 8 10.05 1.17 -1.74
N ILE A 9 10.80 1.27 -0.65
CA ILE A 9 10.77 2.39 0.28
C ILE A 9 12.15 3.04 0.33
N PRO A 10 12.33 4.23 -0.27
CA PRO A 10 13.58 4.97 -0.13
C PRO A 10 13.87 5.31 1.34
N THR A 11 15.13 5.20 1.75
CA THR A 11 15.54 5.62 3.09
C THR A 11 16.13 7.03 3.09
N LYS A 12 16.49 7.55 4.25
CA LYS A 12 17.28 8.80 4.37
C LYS A 12 18.77 8.58 4.06
N ARG A 13 19.20 7.34 3.86
CA ARG A 13 20.53 6.94 3.41
C ARG A 13 20.52 6.72 1.89
N ASP A 14 21.63 6.28 1.33
CA ASP A 14 21.75 5.90 -0.09
C ASP A 14 21.37 4.44 -0.30
N ASP A 15 20.33 3.96 0.38
CA ASP A 15 19.78 2.62 0.27
C ASP A 15 18.23 2.67 0.22
N ALA A 16 17.61 1.52 0.09
CA ALA A 16 16.16 1.37 0.17
C ALA A 16 15.78 0.18 1.04
N LEU A 17 14.59 0.21 1.62
CA LEU A 17 13.93 -1.00 2.09
C LEU A 17 13.07 -1.57 0.96
N VAL A 18 13.09 -2.89 0.83
CA VAL A 18 12.23 -3.65 -0.07
C VAL A 18 11.44 -4.62 0.78
N THR A 19 10.13 -4.58 0.66
CA THR A 19 9.27 -5.56 1.33
C THR A 19 9.02 -6.73 0.37
N LEU A 20 9.50 -7.89 0.77
CA LEU A 20 9.32 -9.16 0.06
C LEU A 20 8.26 -10.00 0.77
N ALA A 21 7.89 -11.12 0.16
CA ALA A 21 6.91 -12.02 0.79
C ALA A 21 7.32 -12.44 2.20
N SER A 22 8.60 -12.72 2.43
CA SER A 22 9.12 -13.25 3.71
C SER A 22 9.52 -12.18 4.73
N GLY A 23 9.61 -10.90 4.35
CA GLY A 23 10.06 -9.85 5.29
C GLY A 23 10.49 -8.56 4.63
N VAL A 24 11.12 -7.71 5.42
CA VAL A 24 11.70 -6.42 5.00
C VAL A 24 13.20 -6.57 4.85
N TYR A 25 13.74 -6.13 3.73
CA TYR A 25 15.16 -6.24 3.40
C TYR A 25 15.73 -4.86 3.06
N ARG A 26 17.00 -4.63 3.40
CA ARG A 26 17.76 -3.51 2.86
C ARG A 26 18.32 -3.88 1.48
N LEU A 27 18.17 -2.97 0.54
CA LEU A 27 18.74 -3.04 -0.79
C LEU A 27 19.82 -1.97 -0.91
N ASP A 28 21.06 -2.41 -1.14
CA ASP A 28 22.17 -1.51 -1.47
C ASP A 28 22.03 -1.01 -2.92
N LEU A 29 21.79 0.28 -3.08
CA LEU A 29 21.63 0.93 -4.39
C LEU A 29 22.98 1.24 -5.07
N ASN A 30 24.09 1.16 -4.36
CA ASN A 30 25.43 1.41 -4.89
C ASN A 30 26.09 0.14 -5.41
N SER A 31 25.54 -1.04 -5.12
CA SER A 31 26.06 -2.31 -5.59
C SER A 31 25.71 -2.56 -7.06
N THR A 32 26.68 -3.05 -7.84
CA THR A 32 26.44 -3.47 -9.23
C THR A 32 25.67 -4.79 -9.33
N LYS A 33 25.50 -5.50 -8.22
CA LYS A 33 24.66 -6.71 -8.10
C LYS A 33 23.57 -6.46 -7.06
N THR A 34 22.44 -7.10 -7.24
CA THR A 34 21.36 -7.06 -6.22
C THR A 34 21.90 -7.59 -4.90
N SER A 35 22.03 -6.71 -3.92
CA SER A 35 22.51 -7.04 -2.56
C SER A 35 21.39 -6.76 -1.58
N LEU A 36 20.83 -7.84 -1.04
CA LEU A 36 19.75 -7.81 -0.04
C LEU A 36 20.27 -8.31 1.30
N SER A 37 19.98 -7.60 2.36
CA SER A 37 20.17 -8.05 3.74
C SER A 37 18.88 -7.96 4.52
N LEU A 38 18.52 -9.00 5.27
CA LEU A 38 17.32 -9.01 6.08
C LEU A 38 17.38 -7.86 7.10
N PHE A 39 16.35 -7.02 7.10
CA PHE A 39 16.17 -5.96 8.08
C PHE A 39 15.30 -6.43 9.24
N CYS A 40 14.09 -6.93 8.96
CA CYS A 40 13.24 -7.57 9.96
C CYS A 40 12.18 -8.48 9.32
N VAL A 41 11.61 -9.38 10.15
CA VAL A 41 10.39 -10.13 9.85
C VAL A 41 9.30 -9.55 10.74
N ALA A 42 8.38 -8.78 10.15
CA ALA A 42 7.32 -8.11 10.91
C ALA A 42 6.15 -9.05 11.23
N ASP A 43 5.71 -9.85 10.25
CA ASP A 43 4.65 -10.84 10.44
C ASP A 43 5.24 -12.25 10.60
N PRO A 44 5.17 -12.83 11.83
CA PRO A 44 5.68 -14.18 12.08
C PRO A 44 4.70 -15.29 11.69
N VAL A 45 3.52 -14.96 11.18
CA VAL A 45 2.49 -15.96 10.83
C VAL A 45 2.92 -16.72 9.58
N SER A 46 3.15 -18.02 9.72
CA SER A 46 3.51 -18.88 8.60
C SER A 46 2.44 -18.87 7.51
N GLY A 47 2.87 -18.75 6.26
CA GLY A 47 1.98 -18.67 5.10
C GLY A 47 1.31 -17.30 4.93
N ASN A 48 1.79 -16.25 5.60
CA ASN A 48 1.50 -14.88 5.26
C ASN A 48 2.60 -14.28 4.39
N ARG A 49 2.28 -13.17 3.71
CA ARG A 49 3.21 -12.31 2.97
C ARG A 49 2.95 -10.84 3.25
N ALA A 50 3.96 -10.00 3.06
CA ALA A 50 3.74 -8.56 2.99
C ALA A 50 2.87 -8.19 1.79
N ASN A 51 2.05 -7.14 1.93
CA ASN A 51 1.19 -6.63 0.88
C ASN A 51 1.38 -5.12 0.66
N GLU A 52 0.92 -4.27 1.56
CA GLU A 52 1.07 -2.81 1.46
C GLU A 52 2.13 -2.32 2.43
N SER A 53 2.92 -1.33 2.04
CA SER A 53 3.89 -0.71 2.95
C SER A 53 4.11 0.76 2.64
N ARG A 54 4.15 1.59 3.69
CA ARG A 54 4.38 3.02 3.58
C ARG A 54 5.01 3.60 4.85
N CYS A 55 5.80 4.66 4.71
CA CYS A 55 6.32 5.38 5.88
C CYS A 55 5.34 6.47 6.36
N ASP A 56 5.20 6.55 7.67
CA ASP A 56 4.52 7.66 8.34
C ASP A 56 5.39 8.94 8.37
N ALA A 57 4.84 10.04 8.89
CA ALA A 57 5.53 11.33 8.96
C ALA A 57 6.81 11.29 9.80
N GLN A 58 6.93 10.36 10.74
CA GLN A 58 8.12 10.13 11.57
C GLN A 58 9.18 9.28 10.85
N GLY A 59 8.87 8.74 9.68
CA GLY A 59 9.75 7.86 8.92
C GLY A 59 9.80 6.43 9.44
N ARG A 60 8.78 5.99 10.19
CA ARG A 60 8.60 4.59 10.59
C ARG A 60 7.88 3.87 9.46
N LEU A 61 8.27 2.63 9.19
CA LEU A 61 7.60 1.82 8.16
C LEU A 61 6.36 1.15 8.75
N TRP A 62 5.24 1.32 8.06
CA TRP A 62 4.03 0.56 8.33
C TRP A 62 3.88 -0.50 7.24
N LEU A 63 3.57 -1.73 7.67
CA LEU A 63 3.47 -2.89 6.81
C LEU A 63 2.17 -3.63 7.09
N GLY A 64 1.37 -3.78 6.05
CA GLY A 64 0.21 -4.64 6.03
C GLY A 64 0.55 -5.99 5.43
N SER A 65 0.07 -7.05 6.05
CA SER A 65 0.21 -8.42 5.56
C SER A 65 -1.13 -9.06 5.23
N MET A 66 -1.06 -10.19 4.54
CA MET A 66 -2.19 -11.03 4.18
C MET A 66 -1.77 -12.50 4.12
N GLN A 67 -2.73 -13.43 4.01
CA GLN A 67 -2.41 -14.79 3.61
C GLN A 67 -1.66 -14.76 2.26
N ASN A 68 -0.59 -15.53 2.12
CA ASN A 68 0.06 -15.67 0.82
C ASN A 68 -0.91 -16.32 -0.17
N ASN A 69 -1.16 -15.63 -1.26
CA ASN A 69 -2.05 -16.03 -2.34
C ASN A 69 -1.29 -16.30 -3.66
N ILE A 70 0.02 -16.50 -3.57
CA ILE A 70 0.89 -16.77 -4.72
C ILE A 70 1.67 -18.06 -4.44
N ASP A 71 1.61 -19.04 -5.35
CA ASP A 71 2.41 -20.25 -5.28
C ASP A 71 3.86 -20.05 -5.76
N ALA A 72 4.66 -21.11 -5.76
CA ALA A 72 6.06 -21.06 -6.15
C ALA A 72 6.26 -20.78 -7.66
N GLU A 73 5.27 -21.08 -8.46
CA GLU A 73 5.23 -20.87 -9.91
C GLU A 73 4.66 -19.49 -10.30
N GLY A 74 4.17 -18.71 -9.31
CA GLY A 74 3.56 -17.39 -9.49
C GLY A 74 2.06 -17.45 -9.78
N GLY A 75 1.43 -18.61 -9.62
CA GLY A 75 -0.01 -18.80 -9.79
C GLY A 75 -0.82 -18.36 -8.57
N ASP A 76 -2.13 -18.16 -8.78
CA ASP A 76 -3.03 -17.71 -7.72
C ASP A 76 -3.41 -18.85 -6.77
N VAL A 77 -3.32 -18.58 -5.47
CA VAL A 77 -3.80 -19.46 -4.40
C VAL A 77 -5.01 -18.81 -3.72
N PRO A 78 -6.13 -19.57 -3.54
CA PRO A 78 -7.32 -19.02 -2.91
C PRO A 78 -7.07 -18.51 -1.48
N LEU A 79 -7.63 -17.38 -1.16
CA LEU A 79 -7.65 -16.84 0.21
C LEU A 79 -8.73 -17.57 1.01
N VAL A 80 -8.32 -18.26 2.07
CA VAL A 80 -9.21 -19.09 2.91
C VAL A 80 -9.26 -18.62 4.37
N ARG A 81 -8.42 -17.64 4.73
CA ARG A 81 -8.33 -17.16 6.11
C ARG A 81 -8.02 -15.65 6.18
N ARG A 82 -8.48 -15.00 7.24
CA ARG A 82 -8.09 -13.66 7.63
C ARG A 82 -6.96 -13.74 8.65
N SER A 83 -5.73 -13.90 8.17
CA SER A 83 -4.54 -14.06 9.03
C SER A 83 -3.59 -12.88 8.96
N GLY A 84 -3.87 -11.90 8.11
CA GLY A 84 -3.07 -10.71 7.97
C GLY A 84 -3.06 -9.83 9.22
N GLY A 85 -2.12 -8.91 9.27
CA GLY A 85 -1.96 -7.93 10.33
C GLY A 85 -1.43 -6.61 9.81
N LEU A 86 -1.51 -5.59 10.65
CA LEU A 86 -0.86 -4.30 10.44
C LEU A 86 0.26 -4.14 11.48
N PHE A 87 1.43 -3.80 11.02
CA PHE A 87 2.65 -3.68 11.84
C PHE A 87 3.27 -2.30 11.64
N ARG A 88 3.84 -1.74 12.70
CA ARG A 88 4.74 -0.59 12.65
C ARG A 88 6.16 -1.08 12.92
N ILE A 89 7.08 -0.68 12.07
CA ILE A 89 8.50 -1.04 12.13
C ILE A 89 9.30 0.24 12.37
N ASP A 90 9.98 0.29 13.49
CA ASP A 90 10.79 1.43 13.90
C ASP A 90 12.22 1.37 13.28
N PRO A 91 13.00 2.48 13.29
CA PRO A 91 14.32 2.52 12.67
C PRO A 91 15.35 1.50 13.22
N ASP A 92 15.12 0.98 14.41
CA ASP A 92 15.94 -0.06 15.06
C ASP A 92 15.54 -1.49 14.69
N ALA A 93 14.66 -1.65 13.68
CA ALA A 93 14.10 -2.92 13.23
C ALA A 93 13.09 -3.57 14.19
N SER A 94 12.74 -2.92 15.30
CA SER A 94 11.67 -3.42 16.16
C SER A 94 10.31 -3.32 15.44
N ALA A 95 9.50 -4.38 15.54
CA ALA A 95 8.18 -4.44 14.92
C ALA A 95 7.09 -4.56 16.00
N THR A 96 6.11 -3.67 15.94
CA THR A 96 4.93 -3.68 16.80
C THR A 96 3.70 -4.05 15.99
N ARG A 97 2.98 -5.10 16.37
CA ARG A 97 1.68 -5.43 15.77
C ARG A 97 0.62 -4.47 16.30
N LEU A 98 -0.10 -3.81 15.38
CA LEU A 98 -1.17 -2.85 15.69
C LEU A 98 -2.55 -3.43 15.45
N LEU A 99 -2.72 -4.26 14.41
CA LEU A 99 -3.96 -4.97 14.11
C LEU A 99 -3.67 -6.44 13.81
N ASP A 100 -4.62 -7.30 14.12
CA ASP A 100 -4.61 -8.73 13.78
C ASP A 100 -5.87 -9.10 12.98
N ARG A 101 -5.90 -10.34 12.45
CA ARG A 101 -7.07 -10.93 11.75
C ARG A 101 -7.58 -10.07 10.60
N GLN A 102 -6.67 -9.37 9.90
CA GLN A 102 -7.03 -8.63 8.70
C GLN A 102 -7.13 -9.61 7.51
N GLY A 103 -7.97 -9.26 6.55
CA GLY A 103 -8.03 -9.96 5.28
C GLY A 103 -6.85 -9.61 4.39
N ILE A 104 -6.96 -8.51 3.65
CA ILE A 104 -5.91 -7.93 2.81
C ILE A 104 -5.73 -6.47 3.22
N VAL A 105 -4.67 -6.18 3.95
CA VAL A 105 -4.37 -4.79 4.32
C VAL A 105 -3.87 -4.02 3.11
N ASN A 106 -4.58 -2.96 2.78
CA ASN A 106 -4.28 -2.00 1.73
C ASN A 106 -4.50 -0.56 2.20
N THR A 107 -4.16 0.42 1.37
CA THR A 107 -4.34 1.84 1.66
C THR A 107 -3.74 2.23 3.02
N LEU A 108 -2.47 2.60 3.04
CA LEU A 108 -1.82 3.14 4.24
C LEU A 108 -1.54 4.63 4.03
N LEU A 109 -2.41 5.48 4.57
CA LEU A 109 -2.31 6.94 4.46
C LEU A 109 -2.63 7.59 5.81
N TRP A 110 -2.16 8.81 5.98
CA TRP A 110 -2.42 9.64 7.17
C TRP A 110 -3.00 10.98 6.75
N ASN A 111 -3.88 11.51 7.59
CA ASN A 111 -4.32 12.89 7.44
C ASN A 111 -3.15 13.88 7.69
N ALA A 112 -3.35 15.15 7.41
CA ALA A 112 -2.31 16.17 7.50
C ALA A 112 -1.74 16.35 8.93
N SER A 113 -2.52 16.08 9.98
CA SER A 113 -2.07 16.12 11.38
C SER A 113 -1.40 14.82 11.84
N ALA A 114 -1.39 13.78 11.01
CA ALA A 114 -0.84 12.46 11.31
C ALA A 114 -1.42 11.79 12.57
N ASP A 115 -2.64 12.15 12.93
CA ASP A 115 -3.38 11.59 14.07
C ASP A 115 -4.51 10.63 13.66
N VAL A 116 -4.73 10.47 12.34
CA VAL A 116 -5.66 9.49 11.76
C VAL A 116 -4.95 8.69 10.68
N LEU A 117 -5.03 7.36 10.79
CA LEU A 117 -4.65 6.42 9.74
C LEU A 117 -5.88 6.06 8.90
N TYR A 118 -5.75 6.09 7.59
CA TYR A 118 -6.67 5.44 6.65
C TYR A 118 -6.07 4.11 6.20
N SER A 119 -6.84 3.03 6.34
CA SER A 119 -6.43 1.69 5.87
C SER A 119 -7.64 0.91 5.37
N ALA A 120 -7.47 0.26 4.23
CA ALA A 120 -8.47 -0.65 3.68
C ALA A 120 -8.22 -2.09 4.16
N ASP A 121 -9.30 -2.82 4.40
CA ASP A 121 -9.30 -4.26 4.23
C ASP A 121 -10.05 -4.56 2.93
N THR A 122 -9.33 -5.02 1.91
CA THR A 122 -9.89 -5.26 0.57
C THR A 122 -11.04 -6.28 0.62
N LEU A 123 -10.98 -7.27 1.53
CA LEU A 123 -12.05 -8.26 1.69
C LEU A 123 -13.30 -7.72 2.40
N ASP A 124 -13.21 -6.58 3.07
CA ASP A 124 -14.36 -5.85 3.63
C ASP A 124 -14.92 -4.83 2.62
N GLU A 125 -14.18 -4.56 1.52
CA GLU A 125 -14.51 -3.61 0.45
C GLU A 125 -14.66 -2.15 0.89
N VAL A 126 -14.13 -1.81 2.06
CA VAL A 126 -14.21 -0.46 2.65
C VAL A 126 -12.84 0.07 3.04
N ILE A 127 -12.74 1.39 3.14
CA ILE A 127 -11.60 2.07 3.76
C ILE A 127 -12.03 2.53 5.15
N TYR A 128 -11.26 2.12 6.15
CA TYR A 128 -11.45 2.51 7.54
C TYR A 128 -10.57 3.70 7.91
N GLN A 129 -11.00 4.48 8.90
CA GLN A 129 -10.16 5.43 9.62
C GLN A 129 -9.94 4.97 11.05
N TYR A 130 -8.72 5.13 11.54
CA TYR A 130 -8.30 4.77 12.89
C TYR A 130 -7.66 5.99 13.55
N PRO A 131 -8.16 6.49 14.68
CA PRO A 131 -7.43 7.45 15.50
C PRO A 131 -6.09 6.85 15.95
N ILE A 132 -5.02 7.62 15.86
CA ILE A 132 -3.72 7.26 16.44
C ILE A 132 -3.65 7.85 17.84
N LEU A 133 -3.53 7.00 18.85
CA LEU A 133 -3.49 7.40 20.24
C LEU A 133 -2.10 7.91 20.64
N ALA A 134 -1.99 8.57 21.80
CA ALA A 134 -0.75 9.19 22.27
C ALA A 134 0.41 8.19 22.46
N ASP A 135 0.10 6.91 22.73
CA ASP A 135 1.08 5.82 22.81
C ASP A 135 1.44 5.21 21.45
N GLY A 136 0.84 5.71 20.37
CA GLY A 136 1.04 5.23 19.00
C GLY A 136 0.25 3.98 18.64
N SER A 137 -0.65 3.51 19.51
CA SER A 137 -1.62 2.47 19.20
C SER A 137 -2.80 3.03 18.39
N LEU A 138 -3.63 2.15 17.85
CA LEU A 138 -4.81 2.54 17.08
C LEU A 138 -6.06 2.48 17.95
N GLY A 139 -6.86 3.51 17.90
CA GLY A 139 -8.19 3.55 18.49
C GLY A 139 -9.22 2.77 17.66
N SER A 140 -10.49 2.82 18.11
CA SER A 140 -11.58 2.12 17.43
C SER A 140 -11.78 2.64 16.00
N ARG A 141 -11.83 1.71 15.06
CA ARG A 141 -12.04 2.03 13.64
C ARG A 141 -13.46 2.52 13.36
N LYS A 142 -13.58 3.35 12.35
CA LYS A 142 -14.84 3.74 11.71
C LYS A 142 -14.73 3.54 10.22
N VAL A 143 -15.83 3.24 9.54
CA VAL A 143 -15.88 3.29 8.08
C VAL A 143 -15.69 4.75 7.68
N TRP A 144 -14.70 5.00 6.83
CA TRP A 144 -14.45 6.33 6.26
C TRP A 144 -15.00 6.42 4.84
N ALA A 145 -14.67 5.46 3.95
CA ALA A 145 -15.27 5.33 2.65
C ALA A 145 -15.97 3.98 2.56
N ALA A 146 -17.28 4.01 2.30
CA ALA A 146 -18.10 2.82 2.18
C ALA A 146 -17.80 2.05 0.89
N GLU A 147 -18.29 0.82 0.82
CA GLU A 147 -18.27 -0.02 -0.37
C GLU A 147 -18.73 0.75 -1.62
N GLN A 148 -18.03 0.51 -2.72
CA GLN A 148 -18.32 1.08 -4.02
C GLN A 148 -18.61 -0.05 -5.01
N SER A 149 -19.50 0.21 -5.96
CA SER A 149 -19.90 -0.77 -6.99
C SER A 149 -18.80 -1.12 -7.99
N ARG A 150 -17.68 -0.38 -7.99
CA ARG A 150 -16.57 -0.56 -8.94
C ARG A 150 -15.32 -1.04 -8.24
N GLY A 151 -15.16 -2.34 -8.18
CA GLY A 151 -13.97 -3.02 -7.66
C GLY A 151 -13.72 -2.79 -6.17
N SER A 152 -12.71 -3.46 -5.65
CA SER A 152 -12.33 -3.42 -4.24
C SER A 152 -11.18 -2.44 -3.98
N PRO A 153 -11.09 -1.80 -2.79
CA PRO A 153 -10.02 -0.85 -2.49
C PRO A 153 -8.66 -1.55 -2.44
N ASP A 154 -7.68 -0.95 -3.13
CA ASP A 154 -6.29 -1.37 -3.15
C ASP A 154 -5.39 -0.22 -2.69
N GLY A 155 -4.21 -0.02 -3.24
CA GLY A 155 -3.29 1.04 -2.87
C GLY A 155 -3.82 2.44 -3.16
N SER A 156 -3.31 3.44 -2.43
CA SER A 156 -3.80 4.81 -2.51
C SER A 156 -2.69 5.85 -2.45
N ALA A 157 -3.00 7.07 -2.91
CA ALA A 157 -2.22 8.27 -2.69
C ALA A 157 -3.09 9.41 -2.16
N MET A 158 -2.49 10.38 -1.48
CA MET A 158 -3.19 11.57 -1.03
C MET A 158 -2.67 12.79 -1.80
N ASP A 159 -3.56 13.68 -2.20
CA ASP A 159 -3.19 14.96 -2.79
C ASP A 159 -3.06 16.08 -1.74
N ALA A 160 -2.58 17.24 -2.19
CA ALA A 160 -2.35 18.38 -1.32
C ALA A 160 -3.64 19.03 -0.79
N GLU A 161 -4.79 18.70 -1.38
CA GLU A 161 -6.12 19.14 -0.92
C GLU A 161 -6.70 18.18 0.15
N GLY A 162 -5.99 17.07 0.46
CA GLY A 162 -6.42 16.06 1.43
C GLY A 162 -7.38 15.01 0.86
N TYR A 163 -7.53 14.96 -0.47
CA TYR A 163 -8.33 13.92 -1.13
C TYR A 163 -7.50 12.66 -1.31
N VAL A 164 -8.16 11.50 -1.24
CA VAL A 164 -7.53 10.18 -1.41
C VAL A 164 -7.85 9.63 -2.78
N TRP A 165 -6.82 9.31 -3.55
CA TRP A 165 -6.88 8.61 -4.82
C TRP A 165 -6.67 7.13 -4.55
N ASN A 166 -7.68 6.30 -4.78
CA ASN A 166 -7.66 4.88 -4.48
C ASN A 166 -7.77 4.05 -5.76
N ALA A 167 -6.84 3.13 -5.95
CA ALA A 167 -6.92 2.13 -7.00
C ALA A 167 -8.01 1.10 -6.67
N ARG A 168 -8.79 0.72 -7.69
CA ARG A 168 -9.92 -0.20 -7.53
C ARG A 168 -9.63 -1.51 -8.24
N TRP A 169 -9.15 -2.51 -7.49
CA TRP A 169 -8.91 -3.86 -7.98
C TRP A 169 -10.16 -4.43 -8.65
N GLY A 170 -10.05 -4.86 -9.92
CA GLY A 170 -11.18 -5.34 -10.72
C GLY A 170 -12.20 -4.28 -11.15
N GLY A 171 -11.96 -3.01 -10.81
CA GLY A 171 -12.88 -1.91 -11.10
C GLY A 171 -12.54 -1.08 -12.34
N SER A 172 -11.38 -1.31 -12.95
CA SER A 172 -10.87 -0.53 -14.10
C SER A 172 -10.91 0.98 -13.86
N CYS A 173 -10.65 1.44 -12.64
CA CYS A 173 -10.70 2.87 -12.30
C CYS A 173 -9.85 3.23 -11.08
N LEU A 174 -9.61 4.54 -10.94
CA LEU A 174 -9.34 5.17 -9.66
C LEU A 174 -10.62 5.85 -9.15
N ILE A 175 -10.79 5.87 -7.84
CA ILE A 175 -11.79 6.73 -7.19
C ILE A 175 -11.04 7.80 -6.39
N ARG A 176 -11.36 9.07 -6.60
CA ARG A 176 -10.94 10.16 -5.75
C ARG A 176 -12.00 10.42 -4.71
N PHE A 177 -11.64 10.26 -3.43
CA PHE A 177 -12.52 10.49 -2.29
C PHE A 177 -12.21 11.84 -1.66
N ALA A 178 -13.24 12.59 -1.31
CA ALA A 178 -13.13 13.81 -0.52
C ALA A 178 -12.69 13.51 0.93
N PRO A 179 -12.24 14.50 1.70
CA PRO A 179 -11.79 14.30 3.09
C PRO A 179 -12.83 13.68 4.03
N ASP A 180 -14.12 13.79 3.70
CA ASP A 180 -15.22 13.16 4.44
C ASP A 180 -15.52 11.71 4.01
N GLY A 181 -14.79 11.18 3.03
CA GLY A 181 -14.97 9.83 2.49
C GLY A 181 -16.02 9.71 1.37
N SER A 182 -16.66 10.81 0.98
CA SER A 182 -17.57 10.83 -0.17
C SER A 182 -16.80 10.77 -1.49
N VAL A 183 -17.43 10.23 -2.54
CA VAL A 183 -16.83 10.16 -3.87
C VAL A 183 -16.83 11.55 -4.51
N ASP A 184 -15.64 12.08 -4.86
CA ASP A 184 -15.48 13.29 -5.66
C ASP A 184 -15.58 12.97 -7.14
N ARG A 185 -14.80 11.99 -7.62
CA ARG A 185 -14.82 11.57 -9.02
C ARG A 185 -14.34 10.15 -9.20
N VAL A 186 -14.73 9.55 -10.30
CA VAL A 186 -14.24 8.26 -10.80
C VAL A 186 -13.46 8.52 -12.10
N ILE A 187 -12.27 7.93 -12.22
CA ILE A 187 -11.39 8.04 -13.38
C ILE A 187 -11.24 6.65 -13.98
N ASP A 188 -11.79 6.45 -15.17
CA ASP A 188 -11.68 5.19 -15.91
C ASP A 188 -10.24 4.98 -16.36
N LEU A 189 -9.77 3.73 -16.26
CA LEU A 189 -8.44 3.30 -16.66
C LEU A 189 -8.53 2.20 -17.72
N PRO A 190 -7.55 2.13 -18.62
CA PRO A 190 -7.52 1.09 -19.66
C PRO A 190 -7.02 -0.27 -19.15
N VAL A 191 -6.78 -0.42 -17.86
CA VAL A 191 -6.34 -1.66 -17.18
C VAL A 191 -7.46 -2.21 -16.33
N SER A 192 -7.57 -3.53 -16.23
CA SER A 192 -8.65 -4.19 -15.47
C SER A 192 -8.42 -4.14 -13.97
N HIS A 193 -7.18 -4.27 -13.53
CA HIS A 193 -6.79 -4.41 -12.12
C HIS A 193 -5.74 -3.37 -11.73
N PRO A 194 -6.10 -2.08 -11.60
CA PRO A 194 -5.20 -1.11 -11.00
C PRO A 194 -4.93 -1.48 -9.54
N THR A 195 -3.64 -1.44 -9.12
CA THR A 195 -3.21 -1.93 -7.82
C THR A 195 -2.82 -0.82 -6.86
N SER A 196 -2.17 0.22 -7.33
CA SER A 196 -1.75 1.33 -6.47
C SER A 196 -1.53 2.60 -7.30
N CYS A 197 -1.41 3.73 -6.61
CA CYS A 197 -1.02 4.97 -7.25
C CYS A 197 -0.09 5.80 -6.36
N VAL A 198 0.71 6.66 -7.01
CA VAL A 198 1.64 7.56 -6.32
C VAL A 198 1.85 8.83 -7.14
N PHE A 199 1.96 9.95 -6.47
CA PHE A 199 2.34 11.21 -7.09
C PHE A 199 3.85 11.31 -7.22
N GLY A 200 4.33 11.77 -8.39
CA GLY A 200 5.73 11.95 -8.69
C GLY A 200 5.97 13.12 -9.65
N GLY A 201 7.17 13.15 -10.24
CA GLY A 201 7.62 14.29 -11.02
C GLY A 201 8.13 15.42 -10.14
N PRO A 202 8.75 16.46 -10.75
CA PRO A 202 9.38 17.55 -10.01
C PRO A 202 8.38 18.43 -9.23
N ASP A 203 7.15 18.51 -9.69
CA ASP A 203 6.06 19.30 -9.11
C ASP A 203 4.99 18.44 -8.41
N LEU A 204 5.18 17.11 -8.37
CA LEU A 204 4.23 16.15 -7.80
C LEU A 204 2.84 16.18 -8.45
N LYS A 205 2.72 16.54 -9.73
CA LYS A 205 1.44 16.55 -10.45
C LYS A 205 1.25 15.36 -11.36
N THR A 206 2.30 14.56 -11.55
CA THR A 206 2.25 13.32 -12.32
C THR A 206 1.79 12.18 -11.43
N LEU A 207 0.65 11.58 -11.74
CA LEU A 207 0.16 10.39 -11.06
C LEU A 207 0.62 9.14 -11.82
N TYR A 208 1.32 8.26 -11.13
CA TYR A 208 1.71 6.94 -11.60
C TYR A 208 0.75 5.92 -11.01
N VAL A 209 0.24 5.02 -11.85
CA VAL A 209 -0.70 3.97 -11.44
C VAL A 209 -0.14 2.62 -11.87
N THR A 210 0.03 1.72 -10.94
CA THR A 210 0.43 0.32 -11.22
C THR A 210 -0.79 -0.55 -11.47
N SER A 211 -0.63 -1.62 -12.24
CA SER A 211 -1.67 -2.60 -12.49
C SER A 211 -1.13 -4.02 -12.42
N ALA A 212 -2.00 -4.99 -12.16
CA ALA A 212 -1.69 -6.40 -12.22
C ALA A 212 -2.12 -7.01 -13.57
N VAL A 213 -1.52 -8.16 -13.87
CA VAL A 213 -2.00 -9.08 -14.91
C VAL A 213 -2.70 -10.22 -14.18
N PRO A 214 -4.05 -10.22 -14.05
CA PRO A 214 -4.75 -11.35 -13.45
C PRO A 214 -4.71 -12.56 -14.38
N ALA A 215 -4.97 -13.77 -13.84
CA ALA A 215 -4.93 -15.02 -14.60
C ALA A 215 -5.92 -15.03 -15.79
N ASP A 216 -7.00 -14.27 -15.67
CA ASP A 216 -8.03 -14.07 -16.70
C ASP A 216 -7.87 -12.72 -17.45
N ALA A 217 -6.68 -12.13 -17.41
CA ALA A 217 -6.40 -10.84 -18.05
C ALA A 217 -6.69 -10.88 -19.55
N HIS A 218 -7.38 -9.86 -20.02
CA HIS A 218 -7.76 -9.71 -21.42
C HIS A 218 -7.40 -8.35 -22.02
N GLY A 219 -6.81 -7.44 -21.21
CA GLY A 219 -6.41 -6.12 -21.65
C GLY A 219 -4.97 -6.09 -22.18
N GLU A 220 -4.74 -5.51 -23.36
CA GLU A 220 -3.40 -5.37 -23.95
C GLU A 220 -2.41 -4.61 -23.06
N VAL A 221 -2.92 -3.80 -22.12
CA VAL A 221 -2.11 -2.94 -21.22
C VAL A 221 -2.18 -3.36 -19.75
N ASP A 222 -2.81 -4.49 -19.43
CA ASP A 222 -2.78 -5.04 -18.07
C ASP A 222 -1.32 -5.34 -17.65
N GLY A 223 -0.98 -5.02 -16.39
CA GLY A 223 0.40 -5.09 -15.89
C GLY A 223 1.25 -3.86 -16.20
N ALA A 224 0.75 -2.91 -16.98
CA ALA A 224 1.47 -1.67 -17.26
C ALA A 224 1.48 -0.71 -16.06
N VAL A 225 2.47 0.19 -16.08
CA VAL A 225 2.45 1.40 -15.25
C VAL A 225 1.88 2.53 -16.10
N LEU A 226 0.74 3.05 -15.70
CA LEU A 226 0.10 4.18 -16.35
C LEU A 226 0.63 5.49 -15.76
N VAL A 227 0.66 6.53 -16.58
CA VAL A 227 1.13 7.87 -16.18
C VAL A 227 0.13 8.90 -16.66
N ALA A 228 -0.32 9.77 -15.76
CA ALA A 228 -1.26 10.85 -16.08
C ALA A 228 -0.87 12.14 -15.35
N ASP A 229 -1.01 13.27 -16.05
CA ASP A 229 -1.06 14.59 -15.41
C ASP A 229 -2.51 14.83 -14.98
N VAL A 230 -2.72 14.91 -13.67
CA VAL A 230 -4.06 15.11 -13.11
C VAL A 230 -4.34 16.56 -12.72
N GLY A 231 -3.37 17.46 -12.94
CA GLY A 231 -3.47 18.89 -12.65
C GLY A 231 -3.49 19.24 -11.16
N ILE A 232 -3.46 18.22 -10.28
CA ILE A 232 -3.52 18.38 -8.82
C ILE A 232 -2.18 17.93 -8.23
N GLN A 233 -1.63 18.72 -7.31
CA GLN A 233 -0.38 18.38 -6.64
C GLN A 233 -0.64 17.30 -5.59
N GLY A 234 0.19 16.25 -5.58
CA GLY A 234 0.19 15.22 -4.56
C GLY A 234 1.08 15.55 -3.36
N LEU A 235 1.01 14.70 -2.34
CA LEU A 235 1.92 14.75 -1.21
C LEU A 235 3.18 13.92 -1.49
N LYS A 236 4.33 14.44 -1.04
CA LYS A 236 5.60 13.72 -1.13
C LYS A 236 5.60 12.51 -0.20
N CYS A 237 6.04 11.36 -0.72
CA CYS A 237 6.26 10.18 0.10
C CYS A 237 7.37 10.40 1.14
N THR A 238 7.12 9.98 2.37
CA THR A 238 8.12 10.00 3.45
C THR A 238 9.14 8.88 3.22
N ARG A 239 10.42 9.18 3.50
CA ARG A 239 11.50 8.20 3.49
C ARG A 239 11.62 7.53 4.85
N PHE A 240 12.06 6.27 4.86
CA PHE A 240 12.38 5.57 6.11
C PHE A 240 13.51 6.26 6.85
N ALA A 241 13.39 6.37 8.19
CA ALA A 241 14.31 7.18 8.99
C ALA A 241 15.58 6.45 9.46
N GLY A 242 15.62 5.08 9.31
CA GLY A 242 16.71 4.23 9.77
C GLY A 242 17.76 3.88 8.72
#